data_1b5aa878f6c3e113983ff7f20a63f176
#
_entry.id   1b5aa878f6c3e113983ff7f20a63f176
#
_cell.length_a   1.000
_cell.length_b   1.000
_cell.length_c   1.000
_cell.angle_alpha   90.00
_cell.angle_beta   90.00
_cell.angle_gamma   90.00
#
_symmetry.space_group_name_H-M   'P 1'
#
loop_
_entity.id
_entity.type
_entity.pdbx_description
1 polymer ?
#
loop_
_entity_poly.entity_id
_entity_poly.type
_entity_poly.pdbx_seq_one_letter_code
_entity_poly.pdbx_strand_id
1 'polypeptide(L)'
;MTYKYFAWLEEQGFRDIAGVGAIHIQKFLLACSEHYAPSTIHDIRLYLKKLYAFLYAAGQTEDDYSALFSFAVNREKRVFPVLPKADIAKLLDTIDRSTVKGKRDYAMMMLGTVLGLRACDVIALKLTDLDWLRGEIRVVQSKTSNPVILPLTQDVGEALKDYILNGRPSAVDSEIFLRINAPHTKLAAAVTVGEIYRDCCIAAGLPVNKRFHNLRRALGTSLVTNGISVYDVAQIFGDKNVNSTKPYLATDVEHLKMCALSFAGIAPVGGDLQ
;
A
#
# COMPACT_ATOMS: atom_id res chain seq x y z
N MET A 1 -4.87 -14.44 -10.43
CA MET A 1 -4.28 -15.61 -9.77
C MET A 1 -4.98 -16.90 -10.19
N THR A 2 -6.31 -16.95 -10.16
CA THR A 2 -7.12 -18.09 -10.62
C THR A 2 -6.73 -18.56 -12.04
N TYR A 3 -6.58 -17.62 -12.99
CA TYR A 3 -6.12 -17.95 -14.36
C TYR A 3 -4.79 -18.72 -14.37
N LYS A 4 -3.79 -18.31 -13.56
CA LYS A 4 -2.50 -18.99 -13.49
C LYS A 4 -2.61 -20.42 -12.95
N TYR A 5 -3.54 -20.65 -12.03
CA TYR A 5 -3.80 -21.99 -11.51
C TYR A 5 -4.42 -22.89 -12.58
N PHE A 6 -5.42 -22.42 -13.30
CA PHE A 6 -6.04 -23.19 -14.37
C PHE A 6 -5.08 -23.43 -15.53
N ALA A 7 -4.29 -22.44 -15.93
CA ALA A 7 -3.26 -22.62 -16.97
C ALA A 7 -2.25 -23.71 -16.56
N TRP A 8 -1.81 -23.72 -15.28
CA TRP A 8 -0.92 -24.76 -14.78
C TRP A 8 -1.59 -26.14 -14.77
N LEU A 9 -2.88 -26.24 -14.43
CA LEU A 9 -3.62 -27.51 -14.52
C LEU A 9 -3.72 -28.02 -15.97
N GLU A 10 -3.99 -27.13 -16.91
CA GLU A 10 -4.00 -27.47 -18.34
C GLU A 10 -2.62 -28.01 -18.81
N GLU A 11 -1.53 -27.39 -18.40
CA GLU A 11 -0.16 -27.86 -18.65
C GLU A 11 0.09 -29.24 -18.02
N GLN A 12 -0.57 -29.58 -16.90
CA GLN A 12 -0.51 -30.91 -16.30
C GLN A 12 -1.48 -31.91 -16.92
N GLY A 13 -2.22 -31.52 -17.97
CA GLY A 13 -3.14 -32.39 -18.72
C GLY A 13 -4.56 -32.48 -18.17
N PHE A 14 -4.93 -31.66 -17.18
CA PHE A 14 -6.28 -31.61 -16.65
C PHE A 14 -7.18 -30.79 -17.58
N ARG A 15 -8.31 -31.35 -18.00
CA ARG A 15 -9.32 -30.67 -18.83
C ARG A 15 -10.50 -30.15 -18.02
N ASP A 16 -10.71 -30.69 -16.83
CA ASP A 16 -11.72 -30.27 -15.88
C ASP A 16 -11.18 -30.30 -14.43
N ILE A 17 -11.92 -29.70 -13.51
CA ILE A 17 -11.51 -29.59 -12.12
C ILE A 17 -11.87 -30.86 -11.31
N ALA A 18 -12.78 -31.69 -11.79
CA ALA A 18 -13.24 -32.89 -11.08
C ALA A 18 -12.12 -33.92 -10.89
N GLY A 19 -11.16 -33.99 -11.85
CA GLY A 19 -9.99 -34.87 -11.76
C GLY A 19 -8.89 -34.36 -10.84
N VAL A 20 -9.02 -33.15 -10.25
CA VAL A 20 -7.96 -32.51 -9.47
C VAL A 20 -8.08 -32.87 -8.01
N GLY A 21 -7.21 -33.73 -7.50
CA GLY A 21 -7.14 -34.09 -6.07
C GLY A 21 -6.12 -33.26 -5.27
N ALA A 22 -6.09 -33.49 -3.96
CA ALA A 22 -5.24 -32.78 -3.00
C ALA A 22 -3.76 -32.71 -3.38
N ILE A 23 -3.23 -33.82 -3.95
CA ILE A 23 -1.83 -33.90 -4.38
C ILE A 23 -1.48 -32.88 -5.48
N HIS A 24 -2.40 -32.61 -6.39
CA HIS A 24 -2.19 -31.68 -7.48
C HIS A 24 -2.19 -30.23 -6.97
N ILE A 25 -3.07 -29.93 -5.99
CA ILE A 25 -3.10 -28.64 -5.30
C ILE A 25 -1.78 -28.38 -4.55
N GLN A 26 -1.27 -29.40 -3.86
CA GLN A 26 0.02 -29.30 -3.14
C GLN A 26 1.19 -29.10 -4.10
N LYS A 27 1.23 -29.82 -5.22
CA LYS A 27 2.25 -29.63 -6.28
C LYS A 27 2.25 -28.22 -6.85
N PHE A 28 1.07 -27.64 -7.10
CA PHE A 28 0.98 -26.25 -7.54
C PHE A 28 1.51 -25.27 -6.48
N LEU A 29 1.15 -25.44 -5.21
CA LEU A 29 1.65 -24.59 -4.13
C LEU A 29 3.17 -24.71 -3.97
N LEU A 30 3.73 -25.92 -4.13
CA LEU A 30 5.16 -26.17 -4.10
C LEU A 30 5.86 -25.44 -5.26
N ALA A 31 5.38 -25.61 -6.48
CA ALA A 31 5.90 -24.90 -7.66
C ALA A 31 5.83 -23.36 -7.49
N CYS A 32 4.74 -22.87 -6.89
CA CYS A 32 4.64 -21.45 -6.56
C CYS A 32 5.70 -21.02 -5.54
N SER A 33 6.05 -21.86 -4.55
CA SER A 33 7.00 -21.51 -3.49
C SER A 33 8.43 -21.30 -4.00
N GLU A 34 8.79 -21.87 -5.14
CA GLU A 34 10.08 -21.68 -5.78
C GLU A 34 10.23 -20.28 -6.42
N HIS A 35 9.10 -19.67 -6.81
CA HIS A 35 9.10 -18.44 -7.60
C HIS A 35 8.52 -17.22 -6.90
N TYR A 36 7.75 -17.42 -5.84
CA TYR A 36 7.03 -16.33 -5.16
C TYR A 36 7.45 -16.15 -3.70
N ALA A 37 7.44 -14.91 -3.27
CA ALA A 37 7.67 -14.56 -1.88
C ALA A 37 6.57 -15.14 -0.95
N PRO A 38 6.87 -15.42 0.33
CA PRO A 38 5.91 -15.99 1.29
C PRO A 38 4.59 -15.21 1.40
N SER A 39 4.62 -13.88 1.26
CA SER A 39 3.41 -13.06 1.23
C SER A 39 2.51 -13.37 0.03
N THR A 40 3.11 -13.59 -1.14
CA THR A 40 2.38 -13.95 -2.36
C THR A 40 1.80 -15.37 -2.24
N ILE A 41 2.56 -16.32 -1.67
CA ILE A 41 2.07 -17.68 -1.41
C ILE A 41 0.87 -17.64 -0.45
N HIS A 42 0.93 -16.78 0.58
CA HIS A 42 -0.23 -16.59 1.47
C HIS A 42 -1.47 -16.11 0.70
N ASP A 43 -1.33 -15.17 -0.21
CA ASP A 43 -2.45 -14.66 -1.01
C ASP A 43 -2.96 -15.75 -1.97
N ILE A 44 -2.06 -16.48 -2.66
CA ILE A 44 -2.42 -17.63 -3.51
C ILE A 44 -3.25 -18.63 -2.71
N ARG A 45 -2.78 -18.99 -1.53
CA ARG A 45 -3.47 -19.92 -0.64
C ARG A 45 -4.88 -19.44 -0.30
N LEU A 46 -5.07 -18.17 0.05
CA LEU A 46 -6.39 -17.61 0.35
C LEU A 46 -7.33 -17.62 -0.86
N TYR A 47 -6.80 -17.37 -2.06
CA TYR A 47 -7.57 -17.47 -3.31
C TYR A 47 -8.02 -18.91 -3.57
N LEU A 48 -7.11 -19.87 -3.47
CA LEU A 48 -7.43 -21.28 -3.69
C LEU A 48 -8.42 -21.79 -2.64
N LYS A 49 -8.27 -21.39 -1.36
CA LYS A 49 -9.25 -21.72 -0.33
C LYS A 49 -10.66 -21.29 -0.71
N LYS A 50 -10.83 -20.05 -1.16
CA LYS A 50 -12.14 -19.54 -1.60
C LYS A 50 -12.64 -20.24 -2.85
N LEU A 51 -11.73 -20.51 -3.81
CA LEU A 51 -12.09 -21.21 -5.04
C LEU A 51 -12.61 -22.60 -4.73
N TYR A 52 -11.90 -23.40 -3.93
CA TYR A 52 -12.32 -24.77 -3.60
C TYR A 52 -13.56 -24.83 -2.72
N ALA A 53 -13.73 -23.91 -1.80
CA ALA A 53 -14.99 -23.79 -1.06
C ALA A 53 -16.18 -23.52 -1.99
N PHE A 54 -16.00 -22.67 -3.01
CA PHE A 54 -17.01 -22.41 -4.03
C PHE A 54 -17.27 -23.64 -4.92
N LEU A 55 -16.22 -24.30 -5.40
CA LEU A 55 -16.33 -25.47 -6.28
C LEU A 55 -17.05 -26.63 -5.58
N TYR A 56 -16.74 -26.86 -4.31
CA TYR A 56 -17.41 -27.86 -3.49
C TYR A 56 -18.89 -27.52 -3.30
N ALA A 57 -19.20 -26.29 -2.92
CA ALA A 57 -20.60 -25.83 -2.79
C ALA A 57 -21.39 -25.91 -4.11
N ALA A 58 -20.71 -25.78 -5.25
CA ALA A 58 -21.30 -25.92 -6.59
C ALA A 58 -21.35 -27.37 -7.11
N GLY A 59 -20.93 -28.37 -6.31
CA GLY A 59 -20.88 -29.78 -6.70
C GLY A 59 -19.87 -30.10 -7.80
N GLN A 60 -18.85 -29.28 -7.99
CA GLN A 60 -17.81 -29.47 -9.02
C GLN A 60 -16.60 -30.28 -8.51
N THR A 61 -16.51 -30.50 -7.20
CA THR A 61 -15.51 -31.39 -6.57
C THR A 61 -16.22 -32.30 -5.57
N GLU A 62 -15.74 -33.54 -5.44
CA GLU A 62 -16.29 -34.52 -4.50
C GLU A 62 -15.95 -34.16 -3.05
N ASP A 63 -14.75 -33.60 -2.82
CA ASP A 63 -14.25 -33.25 -1.50
C ASP A 63 -14.11 -31.73 -1.31
N ASP A 64 -14.26 -31.28 -0.06
CA ASP A 64 -13.93 -29.91 0.34
C ASP A 64 -12.43 -29.77 0.61
N TYR A 65 -11.68 -29.39 -0.42
CA TYR A 65 -10.24 -29.12 -0.29
C TYR A 65 -9.93 -27.79 0.42
N SER A 66 -10.90 -27.01 0.84
CA SER A 66 -10.66 -25.73 1.51
C SER A 66 -9.86 -25.89 2.80
N ALA A 67 -9.97 -27.01 3.49
CA ALA A 67 -9.23 -27.34 4.70
C ALA A 67 -7.72 -27.46 4.45
N LEU A 68 -7.28 -27.88 3.25
CA LEU A 68 -5.86 -27.97 2.88
C LEU A 68 -5.11 -26.65 2.97
N PHE A 69 -5.85 -25.53 2.93
CA PHE A 69 -5.28 -24.19 2.96
C PHE A 69 -5.26 -23.57 4.37
N SER A 70 -5.56 -24.34 5.42
CA SER A 70 -5.68 -23.83 6.80
C SER A 70 -4.36 -23.79 7.57
N PHE A 71 -3.23 -24.07 6.92
CA PHE A 71 -1.90 -23.95 7.54
C PHE A 71 -1.41 -22.50 7.64
N ALA A 72 -0.60 -22.22 8.66
CA ALA A 72 0.03 -20.93 8.83
C ALA A 72 1.22 -20.78 7.87
N VAL A 73 1.25 -19.69 7.14
CA VAL A 73 2.46 -19.27 6.39
C VAL A 73 3.25 -18.33 7.29
N ASN A 74 4.47 -18.73 7.63
CA ASN A 74 5.36 -17.87 8.41
C ASN A 74 5.69 -16.63 7.57
N ARG A 75 5.30 -15.46 8.07
CA ARG A 75 5.62 -14.17 7.45
C ARG A 75 6.76 -13.57 8.25
N GLU A 76 7.92 -13.52 7.64
CA GLU A 76 8.97 -12.65 8.18
C GLU A 76 8.43 -11.23 8.30
N LYS A 77 8.51 -10.68 9.49
CA LYS A 77 8.21 -9.26 9.72
C LYS A 77 9.33 -8.44 9.10
N ARG A 78 9.16 -8.05 7.84
CA ARG A 78 10.12 -7.14 7.20
C ARG A 78 9.94 -5.76 7.79
N VAL A 79 10.98 -5.28 8.47
CA VAL A 79 11.11 -3.87 8.79
C VAL A 79 11.48 -3.14 7.48
N PHE A 80 10.61 -2.28 7.02
CA PHE A 80 10.89 -1.49 5.83
C PHE A 80 11.59 -0.20 6.28
N PRO A 81 12.72 0.18 5.66
CA PRO A 81 13.37 1.43 5.98
C PRO A 81 12.39 2.59 5.71
N VAL A 82 12.33 3.51 6.66
CA VAL A 82 11.53 4.73 6.55
C VAL A 82 12.31 5.75 5.75
N LEU A 83 11.64 6.42 4.82
CA LEU A 83 12.27 7.49 4.04
C LEU A 83 12.52 8.70 4.96
N PRO A 84 13.77 9.15 5.12
CA PRO A 84 14.09 10.31 5.96
C PRO A 84 13.43 11.59 5.43
N LYS A 85 13.11 12.52 6.33
CA LYS A 85 12.50 13.81 5.95
C LYS A 85 13.35 14.60 4.94
N ALA A 86 14.67 14.54 5.09
CA ALA A 86 15.62 15.17 4.15
C ALA A 86 15.55 14.57 2.75
N ASP A 87 15.34 13.26 2.63
CA ASP A 87 15.21 12.60 1.34
C ASP A 87 13.85 12.88 0.68
N ILE A 88 12.79 13.05 1.49
CA ILE A 88 11.48 13.52 0.98
C ILE A 88 11.62 14.93 0.41
N ALA A 89 12.32 15.83 1.09
CA ALA A 89 12.56 17.18 0.57
C ALA A 89 13.32 17.13 -0.77
N LYS A 90 14.43 16.38 -0.85
CA LYS A 90 15.18 16.18 -2.10
C LYS A 90 14.30 15.64 -3.23
N LEU A 91 13.43 14.66 -2.92
CA LEU A 91 12.50 14.10 -3.90
C LEU A 91 11.55 15.16 -4.44
N LEU A 92 10.96 15.98 -3.58
CA LEU A 92 10.05 17.06 -3.98
C LEU A 92 10.76 18.13 -4.80
N ASP A 93 12.01 18.46 -4.48
CA ASP A 93 12.85 19.45 -5.17
C ASP A 93 13.21 19.04 -6.60
N THR A 94 13.16 17.73 -6.94
CA THR A 94 13.43 17.28 -8.32
C THR A 94 12.29 17.59 -9.29
N ILE A 95 11.10 17.98 -8.79
CA ILE A 95 9.92 18.15 -9.62
C ILE A 95 9.90 19.56 -10.19
N ASP A 96 10.05 19.69 -11.51
CA ASP A 96 9.98 20.97 -12.21
C ASP A 96 8.54 21.51 -12.29
N ARG A 97 8.18 22.35 -11.33
CA ARG A 97 6.86 22.98 -11.20
C ARG A 97 6.57 24.07 -12.25
N SER A 98 7.51 24.40 -13.12
CA SER A 98 7.24 25.29 -14.24
C SER A 98 6.38 24.62 -15.32
N THR A 99 6.40 23.28 -15.39
CA THR A 99 5.66 22.48 -16.36
C THR A 99 4.30 22.02 -15.84
N VAL A 100 3.33 21.83 -16.73
CA VAL A 100 2.01 21.26 -16.42
C VAL A 100 2.13 19.89 -15.76
N LYS A 101 3.03 19.04 -16.28
CA LYS A 101 3.30 17.72 -15.72
C LYS A 101 3.86 17.82 -14.29
N GLY A 102 4.83 18.70 -14.08
CA GLY A 102 5.45 18.86 -12.78
C GLY A 102 4.49 19.44 -11.74
N LYS A 103 3.61 20.40 -12.09
CA LYS A 103 2.55 20.88 -11.18
C LYS A 103 1.65 19.73 -10.72
N ARG A 104 1.21 18.87 -11.64
CA ARG A 104 0.41 17.69 -11.34
C ARG A 104 1.14 16.72 -10.42
N ASP A 105 2.35 16.37 -10.80
CA ASP A 105 3.16 15.36 -10.11
C ASP A 105 3.53 15.85 -8.70
N TYR A 106 3.86 17.13 -8.54
CA TYR A 106 4.11 17.76 -7.24
C TYR A 106 2.89 17.71 -6.33
N ALA A 107 1.71 18.07 -6.82
CA ALA A 107 0.48 18.02 -6.04
C ALA A 107 0.16 16.58 -5.56
N MET A 108 0.38 15.57 -6.42
CA MET A 108 0.23 14.16 -6.03
C MET A 108 1.21 13.75 -4.93
N MET A 109 2.50 14.16 -5.04
CA MET A 109 3.51 13.87 -4.04
C MET A 109 3.19 14.55 -2.72
N MET A 110 2.70 15.78 -2.72
CA MET A 110 2.28 16.51 -1.52
C MET A 110 1.13 15.82 -0.78
N LEU A 111 0.12 15.31 -1.50
CA LEU A 111 -0.96 14.52 -0.91
C LEU A 111 -0.45 13.24 -0.21
N GLY A 112 0.56 12.58 -0.79
CA GLY A 112 1.20 11.42 -0.17
C GLY A 112 2.05 11.77 1.03
N THR A 113 2.80 12.87 0.97
CA THR A 113 3.76 13.31 1.99
C THR A 113 3.08 13.90 3.21
N VAL A 114 2.13 14.82 2.99
CA VAL A 114 1.51 15.62 4.06
C VAL A 114 0.26 14.96 4.63
N LEU A 115 -0.55 14.33 3.78
CA LEU A 115 -1.81 13.71 4.18
C LEU A 115 -1.74 12.18 4.22
N GLY A 116 -0.67 11.59 3.75
CA GLY A 116 -0.47 10.15 3.75
C GLY A 116 -1.48 9.39 2.88
N LEU A 117 -2.06 10.00 1.85
CA LEU A 117 -3.03 9.34 0.98
C LEU A 117 -2.41 8.16 0.22
N ARG A 118 -3.22 7.14 -0.05
CA ARG A 118 -2.82 6.04 -0.92
C ARG A 118 -2.90 6.46 -2.39
N ALA A 119 -2.09 5.88 -3.25
CA ALA A 119 -2.09 6.19 -4.68
C ALA A 119 -3.48 6.06 -5.34
N CYS A 120 -4.25 5.04 -4.96
CA CYS A 120 -5.61 4.85 -5.45
C CYS A 120 -6.56 5.97 -4.98
N ASP A 121 -6.38 6.47 -3.77
CA ASP A 121 -7.21 7.54 -3.22
C ASP A 121 -6.84 8.88 -3.85
N VAL A 122 -5.54 9.12 -4.13
CA VAL A 122 -5.06 10.32 -4.83
C VAL A 122 -5.69 10.43 -6.22
N ILE A 123 -5.64 9.37 -7.04
CA ILE A 123 -6.20 9.42 -8.40
C ILE A 123 -7.74 9.50 -8.43
N ALA A 124 -8.41 9.08 -7.36
CA ALA A 124 -9.87 9.09 -7.24
C ALA A 124 -10.42 10.43 -6.75
N LEU A 125 -9.57 11.35 -6.26
CA LEU A 125 -10.00 12.66 -5.77
C LEU A 125 -10.66 13.49 -6.88
N LYS A 126 -11.80 14.10 -6.54
CA LYS A 126 -12.58 14.97 -7.42
C LYS A 126 -12.48 16.42 -6.99
N LEU A 127 -12.76 17.33 -7.93
CA LEU A 127 -12.81 18.76 -7.62
C LEU A 127 -13.84 19.08 -6.51
N THR A 128 -14.94 18.32 -6.44
CA THR A 128 -16.00 18.47 -5.43
C THR A 128 -15.60 17.97 -4.05
N ASP A 129 -14.47 17.25 -3.93
CA ASP A 129 -13.98 16.75 -2.66
C ASP A 129 -13.16 17.81 -1.87
N LEU A 130 -12.88 18.95 -2.50
CA LEU A 130 -12.14 20.07 -1.90
C LEU A 130 -13.10 21.12 -1.38
N ASP A 131 -13.14 21.31 -0.07
CA ASP A 131 -13.84 22.45 0.55
C ASP A 131 -12.80 23.54 0.90
N TRP A 132 -12.62 24.47 -0.02
CA TRP A 132 -11.68 25.57 0.11
C TRP A 132 -12.05 26.55 1.24
N LEU A 133 -13.35 26.69 1.53
CA LEU A 133 -13.82 27.62 2.57
C LEU A 133 -13.58 27.06 3.97
N ARG A 134 -13.77 25.75 4.13
CA ARG A 134 -13.50 25.05 5.41
C ARG A 134 -12.06 24.62 5.56
N GLY A 135 -11.29 24.62 4.49
CA GLY A 135 -9.94 24.09 4.50
C GLY A 135 -9.92 22.57 4.70
N GLU A 136 -10.80 21.84 4.02
CA GLU A 136 -10.98 20.40 4.18
C GLU A 136 -10.91 19.65 2.86
N ILE A 137 -10.40 18.41 2.92
CA ILE A 137 -10.46 17.43 1.82
C ILE A 137 -11.27 16.24 2.29
N ARG A 138 -12.32 15.87 1.55
CA ARG A 138 -13.11 14.68 1.77
C ARG A 138 -12.57 13.53 0.92
N VAL A 139 -12.15 12.45 1.56
CA VAL A 139 -11.58 11.27 0.89
C VAL A 139 -12.44 10.06 1.18
N VAL A 140 -13.03 9.44 0.15
CA VAL A 140 -13.64 8.12 0.29
C VAL A 140 -12.59 7.09 -0.09
N GLN A 141 -12.07 6.39 0.90
CA GLN A 141 -10.95 5.46 0.69
C GLN A 141 -11.36 4.25 -0.14
N SER A 142 -10.73 4.04 -1.28
CA SER A 142 -11.03 2.97 -2.24
C SER A 142 -10.93 1.56 -1.63
N LYS A 143 -10.02 1.36 -0.67
CA LYS A 143 -9.78 0.04 -0.04
C LYS A 143 -10.76 -0.29 1.10
N THR A 144 -11.23 0.71 1.83
CA THR A 144 -12.02 0.50 3.06
C THR A 144 -13.43 1.04 2.93
N SER A 145 -13.74 1.79 1.86
CA SER A 145 -14.96 2.57 1.65
C SER A 145 -15.28 3.51 2.83
N ASN A 146 -14.25 3.93 3.58
CA ASN A 146 -14.37 4.75 4.76
C ASN A 146 -14.23 6.22 4.34
N PRO A 147 -15.20 7.09 4.60
CA PRO A 147 -15.05 8.51 4.39
C PRO A 147 -14.15 9.08 5.48
N VAL A 148 -13.15 9.86 5.08
CA VAL A 148 -12.24 10.58 5.98
C VAL A 148 -12.23 12.04 5.56
N ILE A 149 -12.32 12.94 6.53
CA ILE A 149 -12.12 14.36 6.31
C ILE A 149 -10.74 14.72 6.85
N LEU A 150 -9.91 15.27 5.99
CA LEU A 150 -8.54 15.67 6.29
C LEU A 150 -8.40 17.19 6.16
N PRO A 151 -7.51 17.82 6.93
CA PRO A 151 -7.25 19.25 6.77
C PRO A 151 -6.56 19.52 5.43
N LEU A 152 -7.04 20.52 4.71
CA LEU A 152 -6.35 21.07 3.53
C LEU A 152 -5.30 22.06 4.07
N THR A 153 -4.11 21.55 4.38
CA THR A 153 -3.00 22.40 4.83
C THR A 153 -2.61 23.40 3.74
N GLN A 154 -1.98 24.51 4.13
CA GLN A 154 -1.58 25.56 3.20
C GLN A 154 -0.74 25.01 2.06
N ASP A 155 0.31 24.22 2.36
CA ASP A 155 1.23 23.65 1.35
C ASP A 155 0.51 22.77 0.33
N VAL A 156 -0.41 21.90 0.80
CA VAL A 156 -1.22 21.03 -0.07
C VAL A 156 -2.22 21.86 -0.88
N GLY A 157 -2.86 22.84 -0.24
CA GLY A 157 -3.79 23.73 -0.91
C GLY A 157 -3.15 24.53 -2.02
N GLU A 158 -1.97 25.10 -1.80
CA GLU A 158 -1.21 25.83 -2.81
C GLU A 158 -0.78 24.92 -3.97
N ALA A 159 -0.30 23.71 -3.69
CA ALA A 159 0.08 22.75 -4.72
C ALA A 159 -1.13 22.33 -5.58
N LEU A 160 -2.26 22.03 -4.96
CA LEU A 160 -3.51 21.71 -5.68
C LEU A 160 -4.03 22.88 -6.50
N LYS A 161 -4.05 24.08 -5.90
CA LYS A 161 -4.48 25.31 -6.57
C LYS A 161 -3.63 25.61 -7.80
N ASP A 162 -2.29 25.50 -7.67
CA ASP A 162 -1.38 25.75 -8.80
C ASP A 162 -1.64 24.75 -9.94
N TYR A 163 -1.81 23.46 -9.63
CA TYR A 163 -2.15 22.50 -10.66
C TYR A 163 -3.54 22.73 -11.27
N ILE A 164 -4.56 22.93 -10.45
CA ILE A 164 -5.95 23.06 -10.91
C ILE A 164 -6.11 24.29 -11.81
N LEU A 165 -5.53 25.43 -11.44
CA LEU A 165 -5.70 26.70 -12.17
C LEU A 165 -4.72 26.86 -13.33
N ASN A 166 -3.48 26.36 -13.20
CA ASN A 166 -2.38 26.64 -14.11
C ASN A 166 -1.84 25.41 -14.85
N GLY A 167 -2.43 24.22 -14.61
CA GLY A 167 -1.89 22.98 -15.18
C GLY A 167 -2.95 21.96 -15.58
N ARG A 168 -4.12 21.94 -14.96
CA ARG A 168 -5.13 20.91 -15.25
C ARG A 168 -5.79 21.19 -16.61
N PRO A 169 -5.74 20.23 -17.56
CA PRO A 169 -6.45 20.39 -18.83
C PRO A 169 -7.96 20.49 -18.63
N SER A 170 -8.65 21.20 -19.54
CA SER A 170 -10.10 21.16 -19.61
C SER A 170 -10.56 19.75 -19.99
N ALA A 171 -11.44 19.17 -19.20
CA ALA A 171 -11.97 17.82 -19.41
C ALA A 171 -13.36 17.68 -18.80
N VAL A 172 -14.12 16.69 -19.28
CA VAL A 172 -15.43 16.32 -18.72
C VAL A 172 -15.28 15.61 -17.37
N ASP A 173 -14.15 14.90 -17.18
CA ASP A 173 -13.87 14.17 -15.95
C ASP A 173 -13.75 15.11 -14.75
N SER A 174 -14.44 14.80 -13.67
CA SER A 174 -14.44 15.58 -12.42
C SER A 174 -13.24 15.32 -11.53
N GLU A 175 -12.46 14.29 -11.82
CA GLU A 175 -11.24 13.96 -11.09
C GLU A 175 -10.21 15.08 -11.19
N ILE A 176 -9.50 15.34 -10.09
CA ILE A 176 -8.48 16.40 -10.04
C ILE A 176 -7.36 16.05 -11.01
N PHE A 177 -6.85 14.84 -10.96
CA PHE A 177 -5.64 14.42 -11.69
C PHE A 177 -5.98 13.71 -13.00
N LEU A 178 -5.55 14.31 -14.08
CA LEU A 178 -5.81 13.85 -15.45
C LEU A 178 -4.53 13.42 -16.15
N ARG A 179 -4.72 12.69 -17.25
CA ARG A 179 -3.64 12.41 -18.21
C ARG A 179 -3.20 13.72 -18.85
N ILE A 180 -1.88 13.91 -18.98
CA ILE A 180 -1.32 15.10 -19.63
C ILE A 180 -1.54 15.06 -21.14
N ASN A 181 -1.39 13.86 -21.72
CA ASN A 181 -1.61 13.67 -23.15
C ASN A 181 -3.09 13.40 -23.44
N ALA A 182 -3.56 13.89 -24.57
CA ALA A 182 -4.91 13.64 -25.07
C ALA A 182 -5.16 12.12 -25.30
N PRO A 183 -6.37 11.63 -25.07
CA PRO A 183 -7.48 12.37 -24.45
C PRO A 183 -7.21 12.63 -22.96
N HIS A 184 -7.50 13.84 -22.48
CA HIS A 184 -7.27 14.29 -21.10
C HIS A 184 -8.30 13.66 -20.15
N THR A 185 -8.26 12.34 -20.03
CA THR A 185 -9.14 11.58 -19.15
C THR A 185 -8.50 11.37 -17.78
N LYS A 186 -9.29 10.92 -16.81
CA LYS A 186 -8.81 10.51 -15.50
C LYS A 186 -7.70 9.45 -15.59
N LEU A 187 -6.86 9.39 -14.59
CA LEU A 187 -5.83 8.35 -14.47
C LEU A 187 -6.49 6.99 -14.21
N ALA A 188 -6.25 6.04 -15.09
CA ALA A 188 -6.89 4.72 -15.04
C ALA A 188 -6.36 3.82 -13.92
N ALA A 189 -5.09 4.01 -13.52
CA ALA A 189 -4.44 3.11 -12.58
C ALA A 189 -3.51 3.83 -11.60
N ALA A 190 -3.57 3.44 -10.34
CA ALA A 190 -2.72 3.94 -9.27
C ALA A 190 -1.22 3.65 -9.49
N VAL A 191 -0.87 2.73 -10.39
CA VAL A 191 0.52 2.45 -10.76
C VAL A 191 1.22 3.69 -11.31
N THR A 192 0.51 4.56 -12.01
CA THR A 192 1.05 5.83 -12.54
C THR A 192 1.65 6.70 -11.43
N VAL A 193 0.99 6.81 -10.28
CA VAL A 193 1.51 7.57 -9.13
C VAL A 193 2.78 6.92 -8.58
N GLY A 194 2.84 5.57 -8.58
CA GLY A 194 4.03 4.82 -8.18
C GLY A 194 5.21 5.02 -9.14
N GLU A 195 4.93 5.16 -10.45
CA GLU A 195 5.95 5.46 -11.46
C GLU A 195 6.49 6.87 -11.31
N ILE A 196 5.62 7.87 -11.12
CA ILE A 196 6.03 9.25 -10.83
C ILE A 196 6.93 9.28 -9.59
N TYR A 197 6.51 8.64 -8.48
CA TYR A 197 7.34 8.54 -7.28
C TYR A 197 8.69 7.90 -7.54
N ARG A 198 8.74 6.82 -8.32
CA ARG A 198 10.00 6.17 -8.72
C ARG A 198 10.90 7.10 -9.49
N ASP A 199 10.35 7.83 -10.46
CA ASP A 199 11.12 8.73 -11.32
C ASP A 199 11.71 9.89 -10.49
N CYS A 200 10.95 10.41 -9.52
CA CYS A 200 11.44 11.39 -8.55
C CYS A 200 12.58 10.80 -7.67
N CYS A 201 12.47 9.54 -7.22
CA CYS A 201 13.55 8.88 -6.48
C CYS A 201 14.83 8.78 -7.32
N ILE A 202 14.73 8.39 -8.59
CA ILE A 202 15.87 8.31 -9.51
C ILE A 202 16.52 9.69 -9.66
N ALA A 203 15.72 10.72 -9.92
CA ALA A 203 16.21 12.10 -10.10
C ALA A 203 16.89 12.63 -8.82
N ALA A 204 16.40 12.26 -7.65
CA ALA A 204 16.97 12.63 -6.35
C ALA A 204 18.20 11.79 -5.94
N GLY A 205 18.62 10.79 -6.73
CA GLY A 205 19.69 9.86 -6.36
C GLY A 205 19.35 8.94 -5.19
N LEU A 206 18.04 8.71 -4.94
CA LEU A 206 17.57 7.86 -3.87
C LEU A 206 17.39 6.40 -4.34
N PRO A 207 17.41 5.42 -3.42
CA PRO A 207 17.15 4.02 -3.76
C PRO A 207 15.80 3.87 -4.48
N VAL A 208 15.82 3.23 -5.65
CA VAL A 208 14.63 3.04 -6.49
C VAL A 208 13.65 2.11 -5.80
N ASN A 209 12.58 2.67 -5.32
CA ASN A 209 11.52 1.96 -4.62
C ASN A 209 10.17 2.40 -5.20
N LYS A 210 9.55 1.53 -5.99
CA LYS A 210 8.27 1.80 -6.70
C LYS A 210 7.06 1.96 -5.77
N ARG A 211 7.25 2.33 -4.51
CA ARG A 211 6.17 2.32 -3.53
C ARG A 211 5.88 3.73 -3.02
N PHE A 212 5.02 4.44 -3.72
CA PHE A 212 4.42 5.69 -3.23
C PHE A 212 3.95 5.61 -1.77
N HIS A 213 3.52 4.42 -1.33
CA HIS A 213 3.13 4.16 0.05
C HIS A 213 4.25 4.41 1.10
N ASN A 214 5.50 4.56 0.69
CA ASN A 214 6.58 4.93 1.60
C ASN A 214 6.44 6.35 2.16
N LEU A 215 5.80 7.28 1.42
CA LEU A 215 5.49 8.62 1.92
C LEU A 215 4.52 8.53 3.11
N ARG A 216 3.45 7.73 2.99
CA ARG A 216 2.53 7.47 4.09
C ARG A 216 3.21 6.80 5.28
N ARG A 217 4.15 5.87 5.03
CA ARG A 217 4.93 5.25 6.11
C ARG A 217 5.80 6.27 6.83
N ALA A 218 6.49 7.14 6.09
CA ALA A 218 7.31 8.18 6.65
C ALA A 218 6.47 9.12 7.54
N LEU A 219 5.30 9.54 7.06
CA LEU A 219 4.35 10.33 7.85
C LEU A 219 3.90 9.58 9.10
N GLY A 220 3.43 8.33 8.97
CA GLY A 220 2.96 7.52 10.10
C GLY A 220 4.03 7.31 11.17
N THR A 221 5.26 7.01 10.75
CA THR A 221 6.39 6.89 11.68
C THR A 221 6.69 8.24 12.36
N SER A 222 6.71 9.34 11.60
CA SER A 222 6.93 10.67 12.17
C SER A 222 5.86 11.04 13.19
N LEU A 223 4.58 10.74 12.95
CA LEU A 223 3.49 11.00 13.90
C LEU A 223 3.69 10.19 15.19
N VAL A 224 4.00 8.90 15.09
CA VAL A 224 4.26 8.04 16.25
C VAL A 224 5.47 8.53 17.04
N THR A 225 6.58 8.84 16.36
CA THR A 225 7.81 9.37 17.01
C THR A 225 7.58 10.71 17.72
N ASN A 226 6.61 11.50 17.24
CA ASN A 226 6.18 12.73 17.90
C ASN A 226 5.10 12.52 18.98
N GLY A 227 4.88 11.30 19.43
CA GLY A 227 4.00 10.97 20.54
C GLY A 227 2.52 10.78 20.20
N ILE A 228 2.14 10.80 18.93
CA ILE A 228 0.76 10.49 18.52
C ILE A 228 0.52 8.98 18.68
N SER A 229 -0.58 8.61 19.33
CA SER A 229 -0.88 7.20 19.54
C SER A 229 -1.11 6.46 18.22
N VAL A 230 -0.75 5.17 18.19
CA VAL A 230 -0.96 4.32 16.99
C VAL A 230 -2.43 4.23 16.60
N TYR A 231 -3.32 4.33 17.57
CA TYR A 231 -4.77 4.36 17.34
C TYR A 231 -5.19 5.63 16.60
N ASP A 232 -4.68 6.79 17.04
CA ASP A 232 -4.98 8.07 16.39
C ASP A 232 -4.40 8.13 14.99
N VAL A 233 -3.17 7.61 14.79
CA VAL A 233 -2.57 7.45 13.45
C VAL A 233 -3.43 6.54 12.56
N ALA A 234 -3.97 5.44 13.10
CA ALA A 234 -4.88 4.57 12.35
C ALA A 234 -6.18 5.32 11.96
N GLN A 235 -6.72 6.14 12.85
CA GLN A 235 -7.90 6.96 12.56
C GLN A 235 -7.62 8.04 11.52
N ILE A 236 -6.52 8.79 11.66
CA ILE A 236 -6.08 9.80 10.68
C ILE A 236 -5.94 9.16 9.30
N PHE A 237 -5.40 7.97 9.24
CA PHE A 237 -5.24 7.23 7.99
C PHE A 237 -6.52 6.52 7.53
N GLY A 238 -7.59 6.47 8.32
CA GLY A 238 -8.82 5.74 8.01
C GLY A 238 -8.61 4.22 7.92
N ASP A 239 -7.65 3.68 8.64
CA ASP A 239 -7.35 2.25 8.67
C ASP A 239 -8.33 1.52 9.60
N LYS A 240 -9.11 0.55 9.08
CA LYS A 240 -10.07 -0.24 9.88
C LYS A 240 -9.40 -1.16 10.90
N ASN A 241 -8.13 -1.49 10.70
CA ASN A 241 -7.40 -2.42 11.55
C ASN A 241 -6.08 -1.80 11.99
N VAL A 242 -5.93 -1.64 13.31
CA VAL A 242 -4.69 -1.12 13.93
C VAL A 242 -3.45 -1.98 13.56
N ASN A 243 -3.64 -3.25 13.18
CA ASN A 243 -2.54 -4.07 12.68
C ASN A 243 -1.88 -3.52 11.40
N SER A 244 -2.59 -2.71 10.61
CA SER A 244 -2.00 -2.04 9.44
C SER A 244 -1.01 -0.92 9.81
N THR A 245 -1.09 -0.41 11.04
CA THR A 245 -0.18 0.61 11.60
C THR A 245 1.00 0.03 12.38
N LYS A 246 1.00 -1.28 12.68
CA LYS A 246 2.13 -1.97 13.34
C LYS A 246 3.51 -1.74 12.68
N PRO A 247 3.62 -1.64 11.34
CA PRO A 247 4.91 -1.32 10.71
C PRO A 247 5.52 0.01 11.16
N TYR A 248 4.72 0.95 11.64
CA TYR A 248 5.21 2.25 12.15
C TYR A 248 5.84 2.14 13.54
N LEU A 249 5.34 1.20 14.36
CA LEU A 249 5.91 0.89 15.69
C LEU A 249 7.28 0.18 15.58
N ALA A 250 7.45 -0.67 14.58
CA ALA A 250 8.67 -1.48 14.46
C ALA A 250 9.93 -0.64 14.17
N THR A 251 9.76 0.62 13.78
CA THR A 251 10.85 1.55 13.50
C THR A 251 11.12 2.52 14.67
N ASP A 252 10.27 2.53 15.69
CA ASP A 252 10.41 3.39 16.86
C ASP A 252 11.22 2.69 17.96
N VAL A 253 12.52 2.54 17.71
CA VAL A 253 13.46 1.86 18.61
C VAL A 253 13.61 2.62 19.93
N GLU A 254 13.49 3.94 19.95
CA GLU A 254 13.64 4.74 21.17
C GLU A 254 12.48 4.52 22.14
N HIS A 255 11.24 4.55 21.67
CA HIS A 255 10.09 4.24 22.54
C HIS A 255 10.06 2.77 22.95
N LEU A 256 10.51 1.85 22.07
CA LEU A 256 10.65 0.45 22.44
C LEU A 256 11.69 0.24 23.53
N LYS A 257 12.82 0.98 23.51
CA LYS A 257 13.81 0.97 24.60
C LYS A 257 13.25 1.50 25.91
N MET A 258 12.40 2.52 25.87
CA MET A 258 11.74 3.05 27.08
C MET A 258 10.74 2.06 27.69
N CYS A 259 10.15 1.18 26.88
CA CYS A 259 9.27 0.09 27.34
C CYS A 259 10.05 -1.15 27.78
N ALA A 260 11.36 -1.23 27.53
CA ALA A 260 12.17 -2.38 27.95
C ALA A 260 12.32 -2.35 29.49
N LEU A 261 12.06 -3.49 30.11
CA LEU A 261 12.33 -3.68 31.54
C LEU A 261 13.83 -3.48 31.76
N SER A 262 14.17 -2.69 32.79
CA SER A 262 15.54 -2.55 33.22
C SER A 262 16.03 -3.87 33.79
N PHE A 263 17.10 -4.42 33.23
CA PHE A 263 17.81 -5.56 33.80
C PHE A 263 18.93 -5.11 34.76
N ALA A 264 18.96 -3.84 35.14
CA ALA A 264 19.91 -3.34 36.13
C ALA A 264 19.68 -4.08 37.47
N GLY A 265 20.66 -4.82 37.93
CA GLY A 265 20.60 -5.63 39.15
C GLY A 265 20.24 -7.11 38.93
N ILE A 266 19.98 -7.56 37.73
CA ILE A 266 19.84 -8.99 37.44
C ILE A 266 21.19 -9.52 36.96
N ALA A 267 21.86 -10.29 37.83
CA ALA A 267 23.07 -11.02 37.42
C ALA A 267 22.69 -12.10 36.41
N PRO A 268 23.41 -12.29 35.31
CA PRO A 268 23.17 -13.40 34.40
C PRO A 268 23.43 -14.71 35.18
N VAL A 269 22.40 -15.54 35.27
CA VAL A 269 22.58 -16.91 35.76
C VAL A 269 23.35 -17.65 34.65
N GLY A 270 24.62 -17.94 34.90
CA GLY A 270 25.45 -18.71 33.98
C GLY A 270 24.82 -20.09 33.80
N GLY A 271 24.16 -20.30 32.69
CA GLY A 271 23.76 -21.60 32.19
C GLY A 271 24.73 -21.99 31.09
N ASP A 272 25.62 -22.90 31.38
CA ASP A 272 26.42 -23.61 30.38
C ASP A 272 25.44 -24.30 29.43
N LEU A 273 25.31 -23.72 28.22
CA LEU A 273 24.69 -24.44 27.10
C LEU A 273 25.73 -25.44 26.59
N GLN A 274 25.58 -26.71 27.00
CA GLN A 274 26.19 -27.84 26.32
C GLN A 274 25.42 -28.16 25.05
#